data_7ab3c554c46278dcd459a9eaadcacfdf
#
_entry.id   7ab3c554c46278dcd459a9eaadcacfdf
#
_cell.length_a   1.000
_cell.length_b   1.000
_cell.length_c   1.000
_cell.angle_alpha   90.00
_cell.angle_beta   90.00
_cell.angle_gamma   90.00
#
_symmetry.space_group_name_H-M   'P 1'
#
loop_
_entity.id
_entity.type
_entity.pdbx_description
1 polymer ?
#
loop_
_entity_poly.entity_id
_entity_poly.type
_entity_poly.pdbx_seq_one_letter_code
_entity_poly.pdbx_strand_id
1 'polypeptide(L)'
;MASKKPSGLGRGLGALLGDEALKPEAAGSLYVDISQVESCSSQPRKSFDEAALAELADSIRLHGIIQPLTVRKLASGYYQIIAGERRWRAARLAGLREVPVVVVEADDRKAAELAMIENLQREDLNPMEEAAGFQTLIENYHMTQEEAAAQVGKSRSAVANALRLLSLTAPVAKLVEEGKLSAGHARALVPLSPALQQRAAEAVVSGGLSVRQTEALAKRLSAEKKPVKAAPSGPDYTAEAQKDLSSRLGRGVRIVTGRKKGPH
;
A
#
# COMPACT_ATOMS: atom_id res chain seq x y z
N MET A 1 -20.00 22.42 -20.81
CA MET A 1 -18.61 22.76 -20.43
C MET A 1 -18.26 21.96 -19.20
N ALA A 2 -17.48 20.91 -19.34
CA ALA A 2 -17.12 20.01 -18.26
C ALA A 2 -15.89 20.58 -17.53
N SER A 3 -16.06 20.92 -16.25
CA SER A 3 -14.99 21.35 -15.35
C SER A 3 -14.03 20.20 -15.11
N LYS A 4 -12.79 20.33 -15.59
CA LYS A 4 -11.67 19.43 -15.31
C LYS A 4 -11.33 19.52 -13.83
N LYS A 5 -11.52 18.42 -13.05
CA LYS A 5 -11.06 18.33 -11.67
C LYS A 5 -9.53 18.44 -11.64
N PRO A 6 -8.95 19.24 -10.74
CA PRO A 6 -7.49 19.35 -10.61
C PRO A 6 -6.90 18.03 -10.11
N SER A 7 -5.73 17.66 -10.67
CA SER A 7 -5.00 16.43 -10.35
C SER A 7 -4.58 16.35 -8.88
N GLY A 8 -4.57 15.16 -8.32
CA GLY A 8 -4.40 14.91 -6.88
C GLY A 8 -3.07 15.28 -6.22
N LEU A 9 -2.07 15.75 -6.98
CA LEU A 9 -0.72 16.10 -6.44
C LEU A 9 -0.72 17.30 -5.48
N GLY A 10 -1.68 18.22 -5.58
CA GLY A 10 -1.72 19.39 -4.72
C GLY A 10 -2.40 19.18 -3.36
N ARG A 11 -3.17 18.09 -3.19
CA ARG A 11 -3.99 17.91 -1.98
C ARG A 11 -3.25 17.31 -0.78
N GLY A 12 -2.27 16.42 -1.00
CA GLY A 12 -1.55 15.77 0.09
C GLY A 12 -0.52 16.69 0.76
N LEU A 13 0.23 17.44 -0.03
CA LEU A 13 1.18 18.43 0.49
C LEU A 13 0.45 19.64 1.11
N GLY A 14 -0.73 20.02 0.59
CA GLY A 14 -1.58 21.07 1.17
C GLY A 14 -2.11 20.74 2.55
N ALA A 15 -2.41 19.48 2.81
CA ALA A 15 -2.87 19.03 4.13
C ALA A 15 -1.75 19.06 5.19
N LEU A 16 -0.47 18.97 4.77
CA LEU A 16 0.71 18.94 5.65
C LEU A 16 1.30 20.33 5.92
N LEU A 17 1.19 21.22 4.94
CA LEU A 17 1.82 22.54 5.00
C LEU A 17 0.80 23.67 5.20
N GLY A 18 -0.49 23.34 5.27
CA GLY A 18 -1.58 24.30 5.18
C GLY A 18 -1.86 24.69 3.73
N ASP A 19 -3.13 24.88 3.37
CA ASP A 19 -3.56 25.23 2.00
C ASP A 19 -2.91 26.54 1.45
N GLU A 20 -2.34 27.36 2.32
CA GLU A 20 -1.65 28.60 1.93
C GLU A 20 -0.20 28.38 1.45
N ALA A 21 0.49 27.33 1.93
CA ALA A 21 1.90 27.04 1.56
C ALA A 21 2.04 26.42 0.16
N LEU A 22 0.96 25.98 -0.47
CA LEU A 22 0.95 25.30 -1.77
C LEU A 22 0.30 26.08 -2.91
N LYS A 23 -0.17 27.31 -2.66
CA LYS A 23 -0.56 28.20 -3.75
C LYS A 23 0.70 28.72 -4.43
N PRO A 24 0.94 28.43 -5.72
CA PRO A 24 2.17 28.89 -6.42
C PRO A 24 2.33 30.40 -6.45
N GLU A 25 1.28 31.15 -6.16
CA GLU A 25 1.28 32.63 -6.14
C GLU A 25 1.42 33.23 -4.74
N ALA A 26 1.31 32.47 -3.65
CA ALA A 26 1.33 32.99 -2.28
C ALA A 26 2.59 32.64 -1.46
N ALA A 27 3.28 31.54 -1.76
CA ALA A 27 4.59 31.26 -1.19
C ALA A 27 5.65 31.77 -2.18
N GLY A 28 6.27 32.92 -1.91
CA GLY A 28 7.37 33.41 -2.70
C GLY A 28 8.43 32.31 -2.86
N SER A 29 8.48 31.68 -4.04
CA SER A 29 9.51 30.71 -4.35
C SER A 29 10.85 31.40 -4.22
N LEU A 30 11.70 30.89 -3.32
CA LEU A 30 13.08 31.35 -3.17
C LEU A 30 13.89 30.76 -4.33
N TYR A 31 14.65 31.58 -5.02
CA TYR A 31 15.63 31.08 -5.98
C TYR A 31 16.94 30.85 -5.27
N VAL A 32 17.49 29.65 -5.44
CA VAL A 32 18.74 29.22 -4.78
C VAL A 32 19.71 28.75 -5.85
N ASP A 33 20.98 29.07 -5.69
CA ASP A 33 22.05 28.58 -6.55
C ASP A 33 22.03 27.03 -6.56
N ILE A 34 22.02 26.43 -7.76
CA ILE A 34 21.92 25.00 -7.93
C ILE A 34 23.10 24.25 -7.29
N SER A 35 24.23 24.90 -7.12
CA SER A 35 25.41 24.35 -6.44
C SER A 35 25.24 24.26 -4.92
N GLN A 36 24.30 25.01 -4.35
CA GLN A 36 23.94 24.94 -2.92
C GLN A 36 22.86 23.86 -2.64
N VAL A 37 22.36 23.23 -3.68
CA VAL A 37 21.31 22.17 -3.54
C VAL A 37 21.96 20.81 -3.68
N GLU A 38 21.76 19.95 -2.69
CA GLU A 38 22.30 18.59 -2.65
C GLU A 38 21.21 17.52 -2.59
N SER A 39 21.53 16.38 -3.16
CA SER A 39 20.67 15.19 -3.16
C SER A 39 20.67 14.50 -1.80
N CYS A 40 19.56 13.91 -1.38
CA CYS A 40 19.52 13.07 -0.20
C CYS A 40 20.10 11.68 -0.52
N SER A 41 21.03 11.19 0.29
CA SER A 41 21.67 9.87 0.13
C SER A 41 20.70 8.70 0.29
N SER A 42 19.55 8.89 0.93
CA SER A 42 18.53 7.88 1.18
C SER A 42 17.45 7.79 0.09
N GLN A 43 17.65 8.45 -1.07
CA GLN A 43 16.66 8.40 -2.18
C GLN A 43 16.47 6.97 -2.69
N PRO A 44 15.23 6.43 -2.71
CA PRO A 44 14.96 5.05 -3.12
C PRO A 44 15.21 4.80 -4.61
N ARG A 45 15.14 5.84 -5.45
CA ARG A 45 15.32 5.72 -6.90
C ARG A 45 16.79 5.81 -7.28
N LYS A 46 17.42 4.65 -7.54
CA LYS A 46 18.84 4.55 -7.94
C LYS A 46 19.06 4.59 -9.45
N SER A 47 18.06 4.25 -10.26
CA SER A 47 18.15 4.28 -11.72
C SER A 47 17.23 5.35 -12.30
N PHE A 48 17.78 6.19 -13.16
CA PHE A 48 17.05 7.19 -13.92
C PHE A 48 17.21 6.84 -15.39
N ASP A 49 16.11 6.86 -16.12
CA ASP A 49 16.11 6.78 -17.57
C ASP A 49 16.75 8.07 -18.12
N GLU A 50 17.91 7.92 -18.75
CA GLU A 50 18.70 9.04 -19.27
C GLU A 50 17.96 9.77 -20.40
N ALA A 51 17.20 9.03 -21.23
CA ALA A 51 16.43 9.64 -22.31
C ALA A 51 15.29 10.51 -21.73
N ALA A 52 14.53 9.97 -20.79
CA ALA A 52 13.46 10.72 -20.11
C ALA A 52 13.99 11.90 -19.28
N LEU A 53 15.25 11.84 -18.82
CA LEU A 53 15.89 12.94 -18.12
C LEU A 53 16.35 14.05 -19.10
N ALA A 54 16.84 13.68 -20.28
CA ALA A 54 17.22 14.62 -21.33
C ALA A 54 16.00 15.38 -21.87
N GLU A 55 14.88 14.69 -22.16
CA GLU A 55 13.63 15.35 -22.54
C GLU A 55 13.15 16.37 -21.51
N LEU A 56 13.24 16.02 -20.23
CA LEU A 56 12.90 16.94 -19.14
C LEU A 56 13.87 18.14 -19.10
N ALA A 57 15.16 17.93 -19.36
CA ALA A 57 16.14 19.02 -19.42
C ALA A 57 15.86 19.98 -20.58
N ASP A 58 15.45 19.47 -21.75
CA ASP A 58 15.05 20.30 -22.88
C ASP A 58 13.81 21.14 -22.58
N SER A 59 12.80 20.52 -21.94
CA SER A 59 11.62 21.25 -21.47
C SER A 59 12.00 22.36 -20.45
N ILE A 60 12.92 22.07 -19.53
CA ILE A 60 13.38 23.03 -18.51
C ILE A 60 14.18 24.19 -19.15
N ARG A 61 14.95 23.95 -20.21
CA ARG A 61 15.64 25.04 -20.96
C ARG A 61 14.65 26.03 -21.59
N LEU A 62 13.50 25.51 -22.07
CA LEU A 62 12.50 26.34 -22.75
C LEU A 62 11.58 27.08 -21.78
N HIS A 63 11.17 26.43 -20.70
CA HIS A 63 10.08 26.90 -19.84
C HIS A 63 10.53 27.17 -18.39
N GLY A 64 11.77 26.84 -18.04
CA GLY A 64 12.20 26.85 -16.65
C GLY A 64 11.56 25.73 -15.81
N ILE A 65 11.78 25.79 -14.50
CA ILE A 65 11.15 24.88 -13.54
C ILE A 65 9.79 25.48 -13.11
N ILE A 66 8.70 24.93 -13.64
CA ILE A 66 7.33 25.39 -13.34
C ILE A 66 6.93 25.04 -11.90
N GLN A 67 7.28 23.84 -11.43
CA GLN A 67 7.00 23.38 -10.07
C GLN A 67 8.28 23.41 -9.24
N PRO A 68 8.37 24.26 -8.18
CA PRO A 68 9.56 24.37 -7.34
C PRO A 68 10.01 23.04 -6.73
N LEU A 69 11.29 22.95 -6.37
CA LEU A 69 11.82 21.85 -5.59
C LEU A 69 11.40 22.01 -4.12
N THR A 70 11.12 20.93 -3.42
CA THR A 70 10.94 20.97 -1.97
C THR A 70 12.27 20.61 -1.32
N VAL A 71 12.79 21.54 -0.50
CA VAL A 71 14.10 21.41 0.14
C VAL A 71 14.01 21.73 1.63
N ARG A 72 14.97 21.25 2.40
CA ARG A 72 15.23 21.73 3.76
C ARG A 72 16.58 22.39 3.84
N LYS A 73 16.73 23.38 4.71
CA LYS A 73 18.00 24.04 4.98
C LYS A 73 18.80 23.23 5.98
N LEU A 74 20.06 22.94 5.64
CA LEU A 74 21.00 22.27 6.54
C LEU A 74 21.75 23.26 7.40
N ALA A 75 22.33 22.81 8.50
CA ALA A 75 23.18 23.61 9.37
C ALA A 75 24.44 24.16 8.63
N SER A 76 24.88 23.49 7.57
CA SER A 76 25.94 23.90 6.67
C SER A 76 25.60 25.12 5.79
N GLY A 77 24.32 25.52 5.75
CA GLY A 77 23.82 26.55 4.85
C GLY A 77 23.37 26.02 3.48
N TYR A 78 23.64 24.76 3.15
CA TYR A 78 23.16 24.07 1.95
C TYR A 78 21.67 23.66 2.08
N TYR A 79 21.07 23.31 0.93
CA TYR A 79 19.70 22.89 0.85
C TYR A 79 19.64 21.42 0.40
N GLN A 80 19.03 20.57 1.21
CA GLN A 80 18.86 19.16 0.87
C GLN A 80 17.49 18.92 0.25
N ILE A 81 17.46 18.21 -0.89
CA ILE A 81 16.24 17.89 -1.62
C ILE A 81 15.40 16.87 -0.81
N ILE A 82 14.15 17.22 -0.53
CA ILE A 82 13.12 16.33 -0.02
C ILE A 82 12.35 15.73 -1.22
N ALA A 83 11.90 16.58 -2.16
CA ALA A 83 11.17 16.20 -3.35
C ALA A 83 11.61 16.99 -4.59
N GLY A 84 11.62 16.35 -5.75
CA GLY A 84 11.98 16.97 -7.03
C GLY A 84 13.38 16.64 -7.56
N GLU A 85 14.00 15.54 -7.13
CA GLU A 85 15.33 15.08 -7.58
C GLU A 85 15.48 15.06 -9.11
N ARG A 86 14.46 14.56 -9.85
CA ARG A 86 14.51 14.54 -11.33
C ARG A 86 14.59 15.95 -11.91
N ARG A 87 13.83 16.90 -11.36
CA ARG A 87 13.85 18.30 -11.80
C ARG A 87 15.20 18.95 -11.54
N TRP A 88 15.81 18.69 -10.39
CA TRP A 88 17.14 19.19 -10.06
C TRP A 88 18.21 18.63 -11.01
N ARG A 89 18.20 17.31 -11.27
CA ARG A 89 19.14 16.70 -12.23
C ARG A 89 18.97 17.24 -13.64
N ALA A 90 17.72 17.34 -14.08
CA ALA A 90 17.41 17.91 -15.38
C ALA A 90 17.79 19.40 -15.47
N ALA A 91 17.63 20.19 -14.41
CA ALA A 91 18.08 21.57 -14.34
C ALA A 91 19.60 21.70 -14.45
N ARG A 92 20.36 20.79 -13.81
CA ARG A 92 21.82 20.72 -13.96
C ARG A 92 22.22 20.40 -15.40
N LEU A 93 21.55 19.43 -16.04
CA LEU A 93 21.78 19.11 -17.46
C LEU A 93 21.37 20.25 -18.40
N ALA A 94 20.34 21.00 -18.03
CA ALA A 94 19.91 22.20 -18.77
C ALA A 94 20.85 23.39 -18.58
N GLY A 95 21.78 23.36 -17.61
CA GLY A 95 22.76 24.44 -17.34
C GLY A 95 22.17 25.61 -16.57
N LEU A 96 21.08 25.43 -15.82
CA LEU A 96 20.52 26.47 -14.96
C LEU A 96 21.50 26.79 -13.82
N ARG A 97 21.63 28.08 -13.48
CA ARG A 97 22.40 28.52 -12.32
C ARG A 97 21.61 28.56 -11.03
N GLU A 98 20.31 28.85 -11.14
CA GLU A 98 19.40 28.97 -10.00
C GLU A 98 18.18 28.10 -10.22
N VAL A 99 17.60 27.59 -9.15
CA VAL A 99 16.37 26.79 -9.16
C VAL A 99 15.37 27.32 -8.14
N PRO A 100 14.07 27.34 -8.47
CA PRO A 100 13.04 27.73 -7.52
C PRO A 100 12.85 26.62 -6.48
N VAL A 101 12.84 27.00 -5.20
CA VAL A 101 12.70 26.09 -4.07
C VAL A 101 11.62 26.55 -3.10
N VAL A 102 10.97 25.60 -2.47
CA VAL A 102 10.14 25.79 -1.27
C VAL A 102 10.94 25.18 -0.10
N VAL A 103 11.29 26.02 0.87
CA VAL A 103 12.04 25.59 2.05
C VAL A 103 11.06 25.11 3.11
N VAL A 104 11.22 23.88 3.57
CA VAL A 104 10.45 23.27 4.64
C VAL A 104 11.34 23.10 5.85
N GLU A 105 10.87 23.56 7.01
CA GLU A 105 11.53 23.28 8.28
C GLU A 105 11.27 21.84 8.69
N ALA A 106 12.26 20.98 8.53
CA ALA A 106 12.16 19.57 8.83
C ALA A 106 13.50 19.04 9.36
N ASP A 107 13.45 18.27 10.43
CA ASP A 107 14.58 17.45 10.87
C ASP A 107 14.79 16.26 9.92
N ASP A 108 15.81 15.45 10.15
CA ASP A 108 16.14 14.29 9.30
C ASP A 108 14.98 13.30 9.20
N ARG A 109 14.28 13.07 10.31
CA ARG A 109 13.13 12.15 10.38
C ARG A 109 11.96 12.69 9.58
N LYS A 110 11.61 13.95 9.76
CA LYS A 110 10.48 14.57 9.06
C LYS A 110 10.77 14.72 7.57
N ALA A 111 11.99 15.02 7.19
CA ALA A 111 12.39 15.08 5.78
C ALA A 111 12.25 13.71 5.10
N ALA A 112 12.70 12.63 5.76
CA ALA A 112 12.56 11.27 5.23
C ALA A 112 11.08 10.81 5.16
N GLU A 113 10.25 11.19 6.14
CA GLU A 113 8.81 10.97 6.14
C GLU A 113 8.14 11.65 4.94
N LEU A 114 8.41 12.94 4.72
CA LEU A 114 7.86 13.69 3.60
C LEU A 114 8.29 13.11 2.24
N ALA A 115 9.54 12.70 2.11
CA ALA A 115 10.05 12.05 0.90
C ALA A 115 9.34 10.69 0.65
N MET A 116 9.03 9.93 1.70
CA MET A 116 8.30 8.67 1.59
C MET A 116 6.85 8.91 1.15
N ILE A 117 6.18 9.90 1.74
CA ILE A 117 4.80 10.27 1.39
C ILE A 117 4.72 10.70 -0.08
N GLU A 118 5.66 11.56 -0.54
CA GLU A 118 5.75 11.99 -1.94
C GLU A 118 5.91 10.76 -2.86
N ASN A 119 6.82 9.86 -2.52
CA ASN A 119 7.03 8.66 -3.32
C ASN A 119 5.77 7.77 -3.38
N LEU A 120 5.01 7.65 -2.27
CA LEU A 120 3.76 6.89 -2.26
C LEU A 120 2.62 7.54 -3.07
N GLN A 121 2.68 8.84 -3.33
CA GLN A 121 1.69 9.56 -4.14
C GLN A 121 1.91 9.38 -5.65
N ARG A 122 2.96 8.67 -6.06
CA ARG A 122 3.23 8.41 -7.48
C ARG A 122 2.20 7.45 -8.05
N GLU A 123 1.83 7.68 -9.30
CA GLU A 123 0.83 6.86 -10.02
C GLU A 123 1.41 5.55 -10.58
N ASP A 124 2.74 5.45 -10.67
CA ASP A 124 3.46 4.35 -11.30
C ASP A 124 3.96 3.26 -10.33
N LEU A 125 3.55 3.32 -9.05
CA LEU A 125 3.91 2.30 -8.07
C LEU A 125 3.20 0.97 -8.34
N ASN A 126 3.95 -0.12 -8.23
CA ASN A 126 3.32 -1.43 -8.19
C ASN A 126 2.64 -1.69 -6.82
N PRO A 127 1.65 -2.60 -6.74
CA PRO A 127 0.91 -2.83 -5.50
C PRO A 127 1.77 -3.31 -4.32
N MET A 128 2.90 -3.98 -4.58
CA MET A 128 3.81 -4.44 -3.52
C MET A 128 4.68 -3.30 -2.99
N GLU A 129 5.16 -2.41 -3.87
CA GLU A 129 5.86 -1.19 -3.49
C GLU A 129 4.97 -0.27 -2.65
N GLU A 130 3.73 -0.09 -3.08
CA GLU A 130 2.74 0.69 -2.33
C GLU A 130 2.52 0.11 -0.92
N ALA A 131 2.35 -1.22 -0.82
CA ALA A 131 2.17 -1.91 0.45
C ALA A 131 3.39 -1.75 1.38
N ALA A 132 4.61 -1.91 0.85
CA ALA A 132 5.86 -1.73 1.59
C ALA A 132 6.04 -0.27 2.06
N GLY A 133 5.66 0.71 1.24
CA GLY A 133 5.67 2.11 1.62
C GLY A 133 4.72 2.39 2.79
N PHE A 134 3.48 1.87 2.77
CA PHE A 134 2.57 2.01 3.90
C PHE A 134 3.08 1.31 5.17
N GLN A 135 3.69 0.14 5.03
CA GLN A 135 4.32 -0.54 6.17
C GLN A 135 5.41 0.34 6.78
N THR A 136 6.26 0.94 5.96
CA THR A 136 7.32 1.83 6.42
C THR A 136 6.76 3.04 7.17
N LEU A 137 5.68 3.68 6.69
CA LEU A 137 5.03 4.80 7.40
C LEU A 137 4.50 4.39 8.78
N ILE A 138 3.93 3.19 8.88
CA ILE A 138 3.37 2.69 10.14
C ILE A 138 4.47 2.27 11.12
N GLU A 139 5.46 1.49 10.68
CA GLU A 139 6.47 0.91 11.55
C GLU A 139 7.57 1.93 11.94
N ASN A 140 8.09 2.69 10.98
CA ASN A 140 9.23 3.57 11.22
C ASN A 140 8.80 4.98 11.69
N TYR A 141 7.64 5.45 11.20
CA TYR A 141 7.13 6.79 11.56
C TYR A 141 5.99 6.75 12.56
N HIS A 142 5.57 5.53 13.00
CA HIS A 142 4.53 5.31 14.01
C HIS A 142 3.17 5.89 13.65
N MET A 143 2.87 5.98 12.36
CA MET A 143 1.56 6.40 11.89
C MET A 143 0.51 5.30 12.09
N THR A 144 -0.71 5.69 12.39
CA THR A 144 -1.87 4.80 12.26
C THR A 144 -2.21 4.61 10.78
N GLN A 145 -2.95 3.54 10.46
CA GLN A 145 -3.45 3.33 9.08
C GLN A 145 -4.33 4.49 8.58
N GLU A 146 -5.00 5.18 9.49
CA GLU A 146 -5.86 6.31 9.17
C GLU A 146 -5.04 7.57 8.82
N GLU A 147 -4.01 7.86 9.61
CA GLU A 147 -3.06 8.94 9.34
C GLU A 147 -2.32 8.72 8.03
N ALA A 148 -1.75 7.51 7.81
CA ALA A 148 -1.07 7.18 6.57
C ALA A 148 -2.01 7.31 5.35
N ALA A 149 -3.28 6.91 5.48
CA ALA A 149 -4.27 7.07 4.43
C ALA A 149 -4.57 8.54 4.12
N ALA A 150 -4.76 9.36 5.15
CA ALA A 150 -5.01 10.80 5.01
C ALA A 150 -3.85 11.51 4.32
N GLN A 151 -2.60 11.17 4.67
CA GLN A 151 -1.38 11.77 4.10
C GLN A 151 -1.24 11.50 2.59
N VAL A 152 -1.72 10.35 2.12
CA VAL A 152 -1.61 9.95 0.71
C VAL A 152 -2.90 10.20 -0.07
N GLY A 153 -3.96 10.71 0.60
CA GLY A 153 -5.25 10.97 -0.03
C GLY A 153 -6.03 9.69 -0.38
N LYS A 154 -5.80 8.60 0.36
CA LYS A 154 -6.48 7.31 0.18
C LYS A 154 -7.41 7.00 1.35
N SER A 155 -8.26 5.99 1.21
CA SER A 155 -9.09 5.52 2.33
C SER A 155 -8.30 4.59 3.25
N ARG A 156 -8.63 4.55 4.55
CA ARG A 156 -8.08 3.58 5.50
C ARG A 156 -8.23 2.14 5.01
N SER A 157 -9.35 1.81 4.36
CA SER A 157 -9.59 0.48 3.80
C SER A 157 -8.64 0.14 2.64
N ALA A 158 -8.23 1.13 1.84
CA ALA A 158 -7.24 0.95 0.78
C ALA A 158 -5.87 0.61 1.39
N VAL A 159 -5.43 1.35 2.43
CA VAL A 159 -4.19 1.07 3.16
C VAL A 159 -4.22 -0.32 3.80
N ALA A 160 -5.30 -0.68 4.50
CA ALA A 160 -5.45 -2.01 5.10
C ALA A 160 -5.39 -3.14 4.05
N ASN A 161 -5.98 -2.92 2.86
CA ASN A 161 -5.94 -3.88 1.76
C ASN A 161 -4.54 -3.99 1.14
N ALA A 162 -3.81 -2.89 1.00
CA ALA A 162 -2.42 -2.91 0.53
C ALA A 162 -1.52 -3.68 1.51
N LEU A 163 -1.58 -3.37 2.80
CA LEU A 163 -0.80 -4.07 3.84
C LEU A 163 -1.03 -5.59 3.86
N ARG A 164 -2.25 -6.04 3.59
CA ARG A 164 -2.54 -7.48 3.50
C ARG A 164 -1.76 -8.19 2.39
N LEU A 165 -1.35 -7.48 1.32
CA LEU A 165 -0.56 -8.07 0.24
C LEU A 165 0.82 -8.54 0.72
N LEU A 166 1.36 -7.94 1.76
CA LEU A 166 2.65 -8.32 2.35
C LEU A 166 2.64 -9.72 2.99
N SER A 167 1.45 -10.29 3.22
CA SER A 167 1.31 -11.68 3.69
C SER A 167 1.33 -12.72 2.56
N LEU A 168 1.49 -12.31 1.32
CA LEU A 168 1.66 -13.22 0.18
C LEU A 168 3.02 -13.92 0.25
N THR A 169 3.05 -15.15 -0.27
CA THR A 169 4.33 -15.86 -0.44
C THR A 169 5.19 -15.18 -1.50
N ALA A 170 6.52 -15.24 -1.36
CA ALA A 170 7.44 -14.59 -2.27
C ALA A 170 7.20 -14.92 -3.77
N PRO A 171 6.90 -16.17 -4.17
CA PRO A 171 6.57 -16.46 -5.57
C PRO A 171 5.31 -15.73 -6.06
N VAL A 172 4.29 -15.59 -5.21
CA VAL A 172 3.04 -14.91 -5.58
C VAL A 172 3.23 -13.40 -5.59
N ALA A 173 3.96 -12.85 -4.62
CA ALA A 173 4.34 -11.43 -4.59
C ALA A 173 5.06 -11.01 -5.87
N LYS A 174 6.01 -11.83 -6.34
CA LYS A 174 6.73 -11.59 -7.60
C LYS A 174 5.80 -11.53 -8.82
N LEU A 175 4.75 -12.37 -8.88
CA LEU A 175 3.76 -12.29 -9.96
C LEU A 175 2.94 -10.99 -9.93
N VAL A 176 2.74 -10.41 -8.75
CA VAL A 176 2.11 -9.09 -8.60
C VAL A 176 3.05 -7.97 -9.03
N GLU A 177 4.33 -8.04 -8.64
CA GLU A 177 5.36 -7.08 -9.05
C GLU A 177 5.57 -7.06 -10.58
N GLU A 178 5.52 -8.22 -11.21
CA GLU A 178 5.61 -8.39 -12.67
C GLU A 178 4.31 -8.00 -13.41
N GLY A 179 3.26 -7.61 -12.70
CA GLY A 179 1.97 -7.25 -13.30
C GLY A 179 1.15 -8.44 -13.83
N LYS A 180 1.60 -9.69 -13.62
CA LYS A 180 0.88 -10.90 -14.04
C LYS A 180 -0.37 -11.15 -13.19
N LEU A 181 -0.37 -10.65 -11.96
CA LEU A 181 -1.51 -10.64 -11.05
C LEU A 181 -1.84 -9.21 -10.64
N SER A 182 -3.10 -8.79 -10.78
CA SER A 182 -3.54 -7.51 -10.27
C SER A 182 -3.68 -7.52 -8.73
N ALA A 183 -3.73 -6.34 -8.11
CA ALA A 183 -4.00 -6.21 -6.67
C ALA A 183 -5.32 -6.90 -6.23
N GLY A 184 -6.32 -6.95 -7.12
CA GLY A 184 -7.57 -7.66 -6.89
C GLY A 184 -7.39 -9.18 -6.80
N HIS A 185 -6.65 -9.77 -7.75
CA HIS A 185 -6.29 -11.19 -7.71
C HIS A 185 -5.49 -11.52 -6.44
N ALA A 186 -4.48 -10.72 -6.15
CA ALA A 186 -3.62 -10.87 -4.98
C ALA A 186 -4.43 -10.88 -3.67
N ARG A 187 -5.36 -9.93 -3.48
CA ARG A 187 -6.24 -9.87 -2.30
C ARG A 187 -7.09 -11.12 -2.11
N ALA A 188 -7.59 -11.69 -3.22
CA ALA A 188 -8.38 -12.92 -3.17
C ALA A 188 -7.55 -14.12 -2.70
N LEU A 189 -6.23 -14.13 -2.95
CA LEU A 189 -5.31 -15.21 -2.58
C LEU A 189 -4.79 -15.11 -1.14
N VAL A 190 -4.74 -13.92 -0.54
CA VAL A 190 -4.24 -13.69 0.83
C VAL A 190 -4.82 -14.64 1.88
N PRO A 191 -6.12 -15.00 1.90
CA PRO A 191 -6.69 -15.89 2.92
C PRO A 191 -6.23 -17.35 2.80
N LEU A 192 -5.58 -17.72 1.71
CA LEU A 192 -5.14 -19.10 1.46
C LEU A 192 -3.85 -19.43 2.20
N SER A 193 -3.65 -20.72 2.51
CA SER A 193 -2.35 -21.19 3.02
C SER A 193 -1.26 -21.07 1.94
N PRO A 194 0.03 -20.96 2.32
CA PRO A 194 1.12 -20.76 1.37
C PRO A 194 1.14 -21.69 0.16
N ALA A 195 0.90 -22.98 0.39
CA ALA A 195 0.85 -23.98 -0.69
C ALA A 195 -0.36 -23.79 -1.63
N LEU A 196 -1.51 -23.34 -1.09
CA LEU A 196 -2.70 -23.05 -1.88
C LEU A 196 -2.59 -21.70 -2.60
N GLN A 197 -1.90 -20.71 -2.03
CA GLN A 197 -1.64 -19.45 -2.69
C GLN A 197 -0.91 -19.66 -4.02
N GLN A 198 0.17 -20.44 -4.01
CA GLN A 198 0.96 -20.71 -5.22
C GLN A 198 0.13 -21.44 -6.28
N ARG A 199 -0.53 -22.55 -5.91
CA ARG A 199 -1.38 -23.30 -6.85
C ARG A 199 -2.52 -22.46 -7.44
N ALA A 200 -3.15 -21.63 -6.62
CA ALA A 200 -4.21 -20.75 -7.07
C ALA A 200 -3.66 -19.64 -7.98
N ALA A 201 -2.49 -19.06 -7.68
CA ALA A 201 -1.83 -18.06 -8.51
C ALA A 201 -1.47 -18.62 -9.90
N GLU A 202 -0.90 -19.83 -9.96
CA GLU A 202 -0.61 -20.53 -11.22
C GLU A 202 -1.88 -20.77 -12.05
N ALA A 203 -2.98 -21.20 -11.41
CA ALA A 203 -4.25 -21.40 -12.08
C ALA A 203 -4.87 -20.09 -12.59
N VAL A 204 -4.70 -18.98 -11.85
CA VAL A 204 -5.16 -17.65 -12.28
C VAL A 204 -4.40 -17.16 -13.49
N VAL A 205 -3.07 -17.28 -13.48
CA VAL A 205 -2.21 -16.81 -14.57
C VAL A 205 -2.42 -17.65 -15.83
N SER A 206 -2.41 -19.00 -15.69
CA SER A 206 -2.57 -19.90 -16.83
C SER A 206 -3.97 -19.88 -17.44
N GLY A 207 -5.00 -19.72 -16.59
CA GLY A 207 -6.40 -19.69 -17.03
C GLY A 207 -6.93 -18.30 -17.37
N GLY A 208 -6.14 -17.23 -17.20
CA GLY A 208 -6.60 -15.86 -17.44
C GLY A 208 -7.84 -15.49 -16.61
N LEU A 209 -7.93 -15.97 -15.35
CA LEU A 209 -9.11 -15.81 -14.53
C LEU A 209 -9.36 -14.36 -14.14
N SER A 210 -10.61 -13.93 -14.13
CA SER A 210 -11.01 -12.64 -13.58
C SER A 210 -10.93 -12.65 -12.04
N VAL A 211 -10.93 -11.45 -11.42
CA VAL A 211 -10.90 -11.32 -9.95
C VAL A 211 -12.06 -12.10 -9.29
N ARG A 212 -13.26 -12.02 -9.84
CA ARG A 212 -14.44 -12.77 -9.32
C ARG A 212 -14.25 -14.28 -9.40
N GLN A 213 -13.68 -14.78 -10.50
CA GLN A 213 -13.37 -16.21 -10.65
C GLN A 213 -12.28 -16.65 -9.67
N THR A 214 -11.28 -15.78 -9.44
CA THR A 214 -10.22 -16.01 -8.44
C THR A 214 -10.79 -16.07 -7.03
N GLU A 215 -11.71 -15.18 -6.66
CA GLU A 215 -12.43 -15.23 -5.37
C GLU A 215 -13.21 -16.54 -5.19
N ALA A 216 -13.92 -16.97 -6.25
CA ALA A 216 -14.66 -18.25 -6.24
C ALA A 216 -13.71 -19.45 -6.08
N LEU A 217 -12.57 -19.45 -6.80
CA LEU A 217 -11.53 -20.45 -6.69
C LEU A 217 -10.94 -20.48 -5.26
N ALA A 218 -10.56 -19.34 -4.72
CA ALA A 218 -10.02 -19.23 -3.37
C ALA A 218 -11.01 -19.74 -2.30
N LYS A 219 -12.29 -19.40 -2.42
CA LYS A 219 -13.33 -19.88 -1.53
C LYS A 219 -13.49 -21.41 -1.59
N ARG A 220 -13.44 -21.99 -2.79
CA ARG A 220 -13.49 -23.45 -2.99
C ARG A 220 -12.29 -24.15 -2.34
N LEU A 221 -11.07 -23.66 -2.61
CA LEU A 221 -9.84 -24.23 -2.04
C LEU A 221 -9.77 -24.09 -0.51
N SER A 222 -10.30 -23.02 0.03
CA SER A 222 -10.42 -22.82 1.48
C SER A 222 -11.45 -23.76 2.12
N ALA A 223 -12.54 -24.10 1.40
CA ALA A 223 -13.57 -25.02 1.88
C ALA A 223 -13.10 -26.48 1.89
N GLU A 224 -12.30 -26.90 0.90
CA GLU A 224 -11.73 -28.25 0.82
C GLU A 224 -10.81 -28.58 2.02
N LYS A 225 -10.25 -27.58 2.70
CA LYS A 225 -9.36 -27.72 3.85
C LYS A 225 -10.05 -27.73 5.22
N LYS A 226 -11.37 -27.49 5.29
CA LYS A 226 -12.09 -27.75 6.55
C LYS A 226 -12.13 -29.26 6.73
N PRO A 227 -11.47 -29.82 7.75
CA PRO A 227 -11.65 -31.24 8.03
C PRO A 227 -13.15 -31.44 8.18
N VAL A 228 -13.71 -32.35 7.39
CA VAL A 228 -15.03 -32.86 7.68
C VAL A 228 -14.99 -33.24 9.15
N LYS A 229 -15.75 -32.55 10.01
CA LYS A 229 -15.93 -32.99 11.38
C LYS A 229 -16.30 -34.47 11.24
N ALA A 230 -15.35 -35.33 11.62
CA ALA A 230 -15.61 -36.76 11.68
C ALA A 230 -16.92 -36.90 12.45
N ALA A 231 -17.93 -37.45 11.81
CA ALA A 231 -19.13 -37.85 12.52
C ALA A 231 -18.63 -38.67 13.72
N PRO A 232 -19.16 -38.46 14.91
CA PRO A 232 -18.70 -39.18 16.08
C PRO A 232 -18.85 -40.69 15.76
N SER A 233 -17.70 -41.33 15.51
CA SER A 233 -17.60 -42.74 15.19
C SER A 233 -17.65 -43.54 16.50
N GLY A 234 -18.76 -43.44 17.17
CA GLY A 234 -19.08 -44.26 18.34
C GLY A 234 -20.56 -44.56 18.35
N PRO A 235 -20.97 -45.73 18.88
CA PRO A 235 -22.39 -46.02 19.03
C PRO A 235 -23.07 -44.93 19.84
N ASP A 236 -24.15 -44.36 19.30
CA ASP A 236 -24.93 -43.33 19.99
C ASP A 236 -25.72 -44.00 21.13
N TYR A 237 -25.04 -44.20 22.25
CA TYR A 237 -25.62 -44.76 23.47
C TYR A 237 -26.85 -44.00 23.97
N THR A 238 -27.02 -42.73 23.61
CA THR A 238 -28.19 -41.93 23.97
C THR A 238 -29.39 -42.32 23.11
N ALA A 239 -29.18 -42.54 21.82
CA ALA A 239 -30.24 -43.02 20.91
C ALA A 239 -30.67 -44.47 21.25
N GLU A 240 -29.72 -45.34 21.60
CA GLU A 240 -29.96 -46.72 21.99
C GLU A 240 -30.71 -46.78 23.33
N ALA A 241 -30.28 -46.04 24.34
CA ALA A 241 -30.97 -45.91 25.62
C ALA A 241 -32.38 -45.30 25.49
N GLN A 242 -32.56 -44.33 24.59
CA GLN A 242 -33.87 -43.75 24.28
C GLN A 242 -34.84 -44.80 23.69
N LYS A 243 -34.35 -45.66 22.80
CA LYS A 243 -35.13 -46.72 22.16
C LYS A 243 -35.52 -47.82 23.17
N ASP A 244 -34.58 -48.22 24.02
CA ASP A 244 -34.82 -49.25 25.06
C ASP A 244 -35.83 -48.75 26.12
N LEU A 245 -35.66 -47.51 26.60
CA LEU A 245 -36.58 -46.88 27.55
C LEU A 245 -37.98 -46.67 26.94
N SER A 246 -38.06 -46.27 25.66
CA SER A 246 -39.36 -46.07 24.98
C SER A 246 -40.08 -47.38 24.81
N SER A 247 -39.40 -48.50 24.52
CA SER A 247 -39.99 -49.82 24.38
C SER A 247 -40.49 -50.38 25.72
N ARG A 248 -39.76 -50.17 26.82
CA ARG A 248 -40.13 -50.63 28.15
C ARG A 248 -41.28 -49.83 28.79
N LEU A 249 -41.36 -48.52 28.48
CA LEU A 249 -42.36 -47.62 29.08
C LEU A 249 -43.61 -47.43 28.21
N GLY A 250 -43.66 -48.00 27.01
CA GLY A 250 -44.78 -47.91 26.07
C GLY A 250 -45.12 -46.49 25.63
N ARG A 251 -44.16 -45.52 25.79
CA ARG A 251 -44.33 -44.13 25.40
C ARG A 251 -42.99 -43.52 24.94
N GLY A 252 -43.07 -42.50 24.12
CA GLY A 252 -41.88 -41.80 23.60
C GLY A 252 -41.08 -41.11 24.72
N VAL A 253 -39.81 -41.51 24.88
CA VAL A 253 -38.87 -40.96 25.85
C VAL A 253 -37.81 -40.19 25.09
N ARG A 254 -37.47 -38.95 25.54
CA ARG A 254 -36.39 -38.12 25.02
C ARG A 254 -35.35 -37.87 26.10
N ILE A 255 -34.13 -38.32 25.87
CA ILE A 255 -33.02 -38.08 26.77
C ILE A 255 -32.38 -36.76 26.36
N VAL A 256 -32.34 -35.75 27.28
CA VAL A 256 -31.67 -34.46 27.05
C VAL A 256 -30.42 -34.46 27.90
N THR A 257 -29.26 -34.44 27.23
CA THR A 257 -27.96 -34.30 27.92
C THR A 257 -27.77 -32.84 28.35
N GLY A 258 -27.85 -32.56 29.66
CA GLY A 258 -27.60 -31.25 30.22
C GLY A 258 -26.11 -30.89 30.15
N ARG A 259 -25.78 -29.66 29.79
CA ARG A 259 -24.43 -29.13 29.85
C ARG A 259 -24.00 -29.00 31.32
N LYS A 260 -23.05 -29.82 31.78
CA LYS A 260 -22.46 -29.67 33.13
C LYS A 260 -21.85 -28.27 33.23
N LYS A 261 -22.43 -27.41 34.10
CA LYS A 261 -21.71 -26.24 34.63
C LYS A 261 -20.61 -26.80 35.52
N GLY A 262 -19.35 -26.48 35.21
CA GLY A 262 -18.23 -26.78 36.09
C GLY A 262 -18.39 -26.07 37.43
N PRO A 263 -17.77 -26.60 38.52
CA PRO A 263 -17.77 -25.95 39.81
C PRO A 263 -17.01 -24.61 39.73
N HIS A 264 -17.52 -23.63 40.52
CA HIS A 264 -16.89 -22.33 40.73
C HIS A 264 -15.58 -22.48 41.50
#